data_9efb87a85ca38eae186186c76c2992f7
#
_entry.id   9efb87a85ca38eae186186c76c2992f7
#
_cell.length_a   1.000
_cell.length_b   1.000
_cell.length_c   1.000
_cell.angle_alpha   90.00
_cell.angle_beta   90.00
_cell.angle_gamma   90.00
#
_symmetry.space_group_name_H-M   'P 1'
#
loop_
_entity.id
_entity.type
_entity.pdbx_description
1 polymer ?
#
loop_
_entity_poly.entity_id
_entity_poly.type
_entity_poly.pdbx_seq_one_letter_code
_entity_poly.pdbx_strand_id
1 'polypeptide(L)'
;MGGSASRGFTLIEVLVALAIAAIALAAVSRSAAVSSASATEIKLRALAGFVAENRLGELDARRAWPPVGVSEGLERQAGLDFPWRTEVFATQHPLLRRVEVQVLDPTDRTHVLRTLVGILPRES
;
A
#
# COMPACT_ATOMS: atom_id res chain seq x y z
N MET A 1 13.08 -27.74 59.09
CA MET A 1 12.77 -27.85 58.49
C MET A 1 12.55 -27.34 57.51
N GLY A 2 13.03 -27.12 57.06
CA GLY A 2 12.90 -26.45 55.98
C GLY A 2 12.09 -26.80 54.91
N GLY A 3 11.26 -27.50 55.02
CA GLY A 3 10.37 -27.85 53.96
C GLY A 3 9.85 -26.73 53.13
N SER A 4 10.04 -25.55 53.59
CA SER A 4 9.58 -24.40 52.86
C SER A 4 10.18 -24.26 51.47
N ALA A 5 11.36 -24.73 51.26
CA ALA A 5 12.01 -24.65 49.95
C ALA A 5 11.29 -25.42 48.85
N SER A 6 10.53 -26.46 49.24
CA SER A 6 9.79 -27.26 48.27
C SER A 6 8.37 -26.79 48.03
N ARG A 7 7.97 -25.70 48.76
CA ARG A 7 6.65 -25.27 48.58
C ARG A 7 6.46 -24.59 47.31
N GLY A 8 5.38 -24.62 46.71
CA GLY A 8 5.04 -23.88 45.50
C GLY A 8 5.15 -22.37 45.65
N PHE A 9 4.84 -21.71 44.61
CA PHE A 9 4.83 -20.25 44.56
C PHE A 9 3.73 -19.68 45.45
N THR A 10 3.93 -18.48 45.93
CA THR A 10 2.88 -17.77 46.64
C THR A 10 1.81 -17.33 45.65
N LEU A 11 0.61 -17.04 46.14
CA LEU A 11 -0.47 -16.57 45.32
C LEU A 11 -0.09 -15.31 44.55
N ILE A 12 0.59 -14.39 45.24
CA ILE A 12 0.98 -13.11 44.58
C ILE A 12 2.04 -13.33 43.51
N GLU A 13 2.95 -14.30 43.69
CA GLU A 13 3.91 -14.65 42.65
C GLU A 13 3.23 -15.21 41.42
N VAL A 14 2.23 -16.04 41.57
CA VAL A 14 1.45 -16.56 40.45
C VAL A 14 0.71 -15.47 39.74
N LEU A 15 0.11 -14.54 40.49
CA LEU A 15 -0.60 -13.42 39.91
C LEU A 15 0.35 -12.50 39.11
N VAL A 16 1.53 -12.23 39.65
CA VAL A 16 2.53 -11.41 38.97
C VAL A 16 3.01 -12.11 37.69
N ALA A 17 3.29 -13.40 37.77
CA ALA A 17 3.71 -14.17 36.62
C ALA A 17 2.65 -14.20 35.51
N LEU A 18 1.39 -14.34 35.87
CA LEU A 18 0.29 -14.32 34.92
C LEU A 18 0.14 -12.91 34.27
N ALA A 19 0.32 -11.87 35.06
CA ALA A 19 0.26 -10.48 34.56
C ALA A 19 1.38 -10.24 33.54
N ILE A 20 2.61 -10.67 33.83
CA ILE A 20 3.74 -10.56 32.91
C ILE A 20 3.48 -11.34 31.64
N ALA A 21 3.00 -12.57 31.76
CA ALA A 21 2.67 -13.40 30.59
C ALA A 21 1.59 -12.77 29.73
N ALA A 22 0.56 -12.20 30.37
CA ALA A 22 -0.52 -11.53 29.64
C ALA A 22 0.00 -10.30 28.86
N ILE A 23 0.86 -9.49 29.47
CA ILE A 23 1.46 -8.33 28.82
C ILE A 23 2.35 -8.79 27.65
N ALA A 24 3.14 -9.82 27.84
CA ALA A 24 4.01 -10.35 26.80
C ALA A 24 3.21 -10.87 25.60
N LEU A 25 2.13 -11.60 25.85
CA LEU A 25 1.25 -12.10 24.79
C LEU A 25 0.56 -10.97 24.05
N ALA A 26 0.10 -9.93 24.76
CA ALA A 26 -0.51 -8.77 24.15
C ALA A 26 0.49 -8.04 23.23
N ALA A 27 1.74 -7.89 23.68
CA ALA A 27 2.78 -7.25 22.89
C ALA A 27 3.11 -8.03 21.62
N VAL A 28 3.22 -9.35 21.70
CA VAL A 28 3.47 -10.21 20.55
C VAL A 28 2.31 -10.16 19.56
N SER A 29 1.08 -10.21 20.05
CA SER A 29 -0.11 -10.13 19.19
C SER A 29 -0.18 -8.81 18.45
N ARG A 30 0.14 -7.72 19.13
CA ARG A 30 0.17 -6.38 18.52
C ARG A 30 1.25 -6.28 17.44
N SER A 31 2.43 -6.79 17.73
CA SER A 31 3.54 -6.79 16.77
C SER A 31 3.19 -7.60 15.51
N ALA A 32 2.58 -8.77 15.68
CA ALA A 32 2.14 -9.60 14.56
C ALA A 32 1.08 -8.89 13.71
N ALA A 33 0.12 -8.21 14.34
CA ALA A 33 -0.91 -7.48 13.63
C ALA A 33 -0.31 -6.31 12.82
N VAL A 34 0.62 -5.57 13.39
CA VAL A 34 1.29 -4.46 12.68
C VAL A 34 2.11 -4.98 11.51
N SER A 35 2.86 -6.07 11.69
CA SER A 35 3.65 -6.66 10.60
C SER A 35 2.78 -7.17 9.47
N SER A 36 1.64 -7.76 9.78
CA SER A 36 0.69 -8.24 8.77
C SER A 36 0.09 -7.09 7.98
N ALA A 37 -0.30 -6.01 8.65
CA ALA A 37 -0.84 -4.83 7.99
C ALA A 37 0.21 -4.19 7.06
N SER A 38 1.46 -4.12 7.50
CA SER A 38 2.56 -3.58 6.70
C SER A 38 2.82 -4.43 5.45
N ALA A 39 2.79 -5.75 5.58
CA ALA A 39 2.98 -6.66 4.47
C ALA A 39 1.87 -6.50 3.43
N THR A 40 0.63 -6.32 3.86
CA THR A 40 -0.52 -6.07 2.98
C THR A 40 -0.34 -4.76 2.23
N GLU A 41 0.07 -3.70 2.91
CA GLU A 41 0.32 -2.39 2.29
C GLU A 41 1.43 -2.47 1.23
N ILE A 42 2.53 -3.15 1.51
CA ILE A 42 3.63 -3.33 0.57
C ILE A 42 3.15 -4.09 -0.67
N LYS A 43 2.36 -5.14 -0.48
CA LYS A 43 1.79 -5.91 -1.58
C LYS A 43 0.88 -5.05 -2.45
N LEU A 44 -0.01 -4.27 -1.84
CA LEU A 44 -0.91 -3.38 -2.57
C LEU A 44 -0.13 -2.33 -3.36
N ARG A 45 0.91 -1.76 -2.79
CA ARG A 45 1.76 -0.78 -3.48
C ARG A 45 2.49 -1.40 -4.66
N ALA A 46 2.97 -2.63 -4.52
CA ALA A 46 3.62 -3.33 -5.62
C ALA A 46 2.65 -3.59 -6.78
N LEU A 47 1.44 -4.06 -6.47
CA LEU A 47 0.41 -4.29 -7.48
C LEU A 47 -0.02 -2.97 -8.13
N ALA A 48 -0.18 -1.93 -7.35
CA ALA A 48 -0.50 -0.59 -7.85
C ALA A 48 0.59 -0.06 -8.78
N GLY A 49 1.86 -0.39 -8.50
CA GLY A 49 2.97 -0.06 -9.39
C GLY A 49 2.81 -0.68 -10.77
N PHE A 50 2.42 -1.95 -10.85
CA PHE A 50 2.15 -2.61 -12.12
C PHE A 50 0.99 -1.94 -12.87
N VAL A 51 -0.07 -1.57 -12.15
CA VAL A 51 -1.22 -0.86 -12.75
C VAL A 51 -0.77 0.47 -13.34
N ALA A 52 0.01 1.25 -12.59
CA ALA A 52 0.51 2.55 -13.04
C ALA A 52 1.40 2.40 -14.27
N GLU A 53 2.32 1.44 -14.25
CA GLU A 53 3.21 1.17 -15.38
C GLU A 53 2.44 0.70 -16.61
N ASN A 54 1.43 -0.15 -16.44
CA ASN A 54 0.59 -0.61 -17.54
C ASN A 54 -0.18 0.55 -18.17
N ARG A 55 -0.72 1.46 -17.37
CA ARG A 55 -1.44 2.62 -17.87
C ARG A 55 -0.53 3.55 -18.67
N LEU A 56 0.61 3.89 -18.10
CA LEU A 56 1.55 4.78 -18.79
C LEU A 56 2.14 4.09 -20.04
N GLY A 57 2.51 2.83 -19.92
CA GLY A 57 3.03 2.06 -21.02
C GLY A 57 2.03 1.90 -22.17
N GLU A 58 0.73 1.76 -21.86
CA GLU A 58 -0.32 1.70 -22.86
C GLU A 58 -0.42 3.01 -23.66
N LEU A 59 -0.37 4.14 -22.95
CA LEU A 59 -0.37 5.45 -23.61
C LEU A 59 0.85 5.63 -24.52
N ASP A 60 2.01 5.22 -24.04
CA ASP A 60 3.25 5.34 -24.80
C ASP A 60 3.24 4.38 -26.02
N ALA A 61 2.85 3.14 -25.81
CA ALA A 61 2.82 2.13 -26.88
C ALA A 61 1.84 2.49 -27.99
N ARG A 62 0.72 3.13 -27.64
CA ARG A 62 -0.27 3.59 -28.63
C ARG A 62 0.10 4.92 -29.25
N ARG A 63 1.20 5.51 -28.83
CA ARG A 63 1.61 6.86 -29.22
C ARG A 63 0.48 7.87 -29.03
N ALA A 64 -0.24 7.72 -27.89
CA ALA A 64 -1.40 8.51 -27.58
C ALA A 64 -1.02 9.96 -27.33
N TRP A 65 -1.91 10.86 -27.77
CA TRP A 65 -1.82 12.28 -27.44
C TRP A 65 -3.13 12.68 -26.73
N PRO A 66 -3.27 12.25 -25.45
CA PRO A 66 -4.52 12.52 -24.74
C PRO A 66 -4.70 14.00 -24.50
N PRO A 67 -5.95 14.49 -24.47
CA PRO A 67 -6.21 15.90 -24.17
C PRO A 67 -5.80 16.21 -22.73
N VAL A 68 -5.47 17.48 -22.48
CA VAL A 68 -5.22 17.97 -21.13
C VAL A 68 -6.50 17.79 -20.31
N GLY A 69 -6.35 17.23 -19.12
CA GLY A 69 -7.48 16.96 -18.23
C GLY A 69 -7.30 15.69 -17.43
N VAL A 70 -8.38 15.25 -16.82
CA VAL A 70 -8.41 14.10 -15.92
C VAL A 70 -9.28 13.00 -16.51
N SER A 71 -8.78 11.77 -16.44
CA SER A 71 -9.58 10.58 -16.72
C SER A 71 -9.42 9.59 -15.58
N GLU A 72 -10.44 8.79 -15.35
CA GLU A 72 -10.47 7.81 -14.28
C GLU A 72 -10.96 6.46 -14.80
N GLY A 73 -10.59 5.40 -14.12
CA GLY A 73 -11.04 4.07 -14.47
C GLY A 73 -10.66 3.06 -13.41
N LEU A 74 -10.86 1.80 -13.76
CA LEU A 74 -10.49 0.65 -12.93
C LEU A 74 -9.62 -0.29 -13.76
N GLU A 75 -8.63 -0.87 -13.12
CA GLU A 75 -7.84 -1.93 -13.73
C GLU A 75 -7.73 -3.10 -12.77
N ARG A 76 -7.99 -4.30 -13.29
CA ARG A 76 -7.91 -5.51 -12.48
C ARG A 76 -6.48 -6.03 -12.48
N GLN A 77 -5.95 -6.25 -11.27
CA GLN A 77 -4.61 -6.79 -11.07
C GLN A 77 -4.65 -7.76 -9.89
N ALA A 78 -4.23 -9.00 -10.13
CA ALA A 78 -4.21 -10.05 -9.10
C ALA A 78 -5.56 -10.22 -8.37
N GLY A 79 -6.66 -10.15 -9.12
CA GLY A 79 -8.01 -10.32 -8.56
C GLY A 79 -8.59 -9.10 -7.86
N LEU A 80 -7.89 -7.97 -7.85
CA LEU A 80 -8.37 -6.72 -7.25
C LEU A 80 -8.60 -5.67 -8.33
N ASP A 81 -9.63 -4.86 -8.14
CA ASP A 81 -9.95 -3.75 -9.04
C ASP A 81 -9.36 -2.47 -8.47
N PHE A 82 -8.27 -1.99 -9.08
CA PHE A 82 -7.58 -0.78 -8.65
C PHE A 82 -8.15 0.44 -9.37
N PRO A 83 -8.69 1.41 -8.63
CA PRO A 83 -9.05 2.70 -9.23
C PRO A 83 -7.77 3.43 -9.65
N TRP A 84 -7.78 3.99 -10.84
CA TRP A 84 -6.68 4.84 -11.29
C TRP A 84 -7.21 6.19 -11.75
N ARG A 85 -6.36 7.19 -11.63
CA ARG A 85 -6.64 8.53 -12.10
C ARG A 85 -5.45 9.00 -12.92
N THR A 86 -5.70 9.42 -14.13
CA THR A 86 -4.67 9.94 -15.01
C THR A 86 -4.94 11.41 -15.25
N GLU A 87 -3.96 12.26 -15.00
CA GLU A 87 -4.04 13.68 -15.26
C GLU A 87 -2.99 14.08 -16.27
N VAL A 88 -3.41 14.77 -17.29
CA VAL A 88 -2.55 15.21 -18.39
C VAL A 88 -2.37 16.70 -18.31
N PHE A 89 -1.12 17.14 -18.29
CA PHE A 89 -0.75 18.56 -18.21
C PHE A 89 -0.04 19.01 -19.47
N ALA A 90 -0.36 20.19 -19.91
CA ALA A 90 0.44 20.87 -20.92
C ALA A 90 1.79 21.26 -20.31
N THR A 91 2.85 21.23 -21.12
CA THR A 91 4.16 21.69 -20.72
C THR A 91 4.54 22.95 -21.48
N GLN A 92 5.67 23.55 -21.13
CA GLN A 92 6.20 24.69 -21.87
C GLN A 92 6.57 24.30 -23.31
N HIS A 93 6.85 23.01 -23.54
CA HIS A 93 7.16 22.51 -24.87
C HIS A 93 5.89 22.02 -25.55
N PRO A 94 5.50 22.59 -26.73
CA PRO A 94 4.22 22.25 -27.36
C PRO A 94 4.11 20.82 -27.85
N LEU A 95 5.21 20.11 -27.99
CA LEU A 95 5.24 18.72 -28.43
C LEU A 95 5.36 17.72 -27.29
N LEU A 96 5.30 18.19 -26.04
CA LEU A 96 5.40 17.32 -24.87
C LEU A 96 4.24 17.56 -23.91
N ARG A 97 3.69 16.50 -23.38
CA ARG A 97 2.71 16.54 -22.29
C ARG A 97 3.19 15.70 -21.13
N ARG A 98 2.96 16.21 -19.93
CA ARG A 98 3.26 15.47 -18.70
C ARG A 98 2.02 14.71 -18.28
N VAL A 99 2.21 13.45 -17.93
CA VAL A 99 1.12 12.59 -17.50
C VAL A 99 1.43 12.10 -16.09
N GLU A 100 0.49 12.25 -15.18
CA GLU A 100 0.55 11.67 -13.85
C GLU A 100 -0.50 10.59 -13.73
N VAL A 101 -0.06 9.38 -13.38
CA VAL A 101 -0.96 8.26 -13.12
C VAL A 101 -0.94 7.99 -11.62
N GLN A 102 -2.09 8.12 -10.99
CA GLN A 102 -2.27 7.76 -9.58
C GLN A 102 -3.09 6.49 -9.51
N VAL A 103 -2.65 5.54 -8.70
CA VAL A 103 -3.38 4.31 -8.43
C VAL A 103 -3.79 4.32 -6.98
N LEU A 104 -5.08 4.11 -6.75
CA LEU A 104 -5.70 4.25 -5.45
C LEU A 104 -5.97 2.88 -4.83
N ASP A 105 -6.16 2.88 -3.51
CA ASP A 105 -6.51 1.66 -2.79
C ASP A 105 -7.91 1.19 -3.24
N PRO A 106 -8.08 -0.11 -3.55
CA PRO A 106 -9.38 -0.64 -3.94
C PRO A 106 -10.49 -0.43 -2.91
N THR A 107 -10.13 -0.31 -1.64
CA THR A 107 -11.10 -0.13 -0.55
C THR A 107 -11.16 1.30 -0.04
N ASP A 108 -10.21 2.16 -0.39
CA ASP A 108 -10.16 3.55 0.06
C ASP A 108 -9.62 4.45 -1.06
N ARG A 109 -10.53 5.07 -1.79
CA ARG A 109 -10.20 5.93 -2.93
C ARG A 109 -9.51 7.24 -2.56
N THR A 110 -9.40 7.54 -1.28
CA THR A 110 -8.65 8.71 -0.81
C THR A 110 -7.18 8.38 -0.57
N HIS A 111 -6.82 7.10 -0.56
CA HIS A 111 -5.48 6.62 -0.31
C HIS A 111 -4.76 6.31 -1.62
N VAL A 112 -3.77 7.12 -1.97
CA VAL A 112 -2.95 6.92 -3.16
C VAL A 112 -1.85 5.92 -2.84
N LEU A 113 -1.85 4.80 -3.54
CA LEU A 113 -0.83 3.75 -3.37
C LEU A 113 0.43 4.02 -4.18
N ARG A 114 0.27 4.53 -5.40
CA ARG A 114 1.37 4.84 -6.31
C ARG A 114 1.05 6.04 -7.15
N THR A 115 2.09 6.80 -7.45
CA THR A 115 2.05 7.88 -8.44
C THR A 115 3.21 7.66 -9.41
N LEU A 116 2.92 7.67 -10.69
CA LEU A 116 3.92 7.55 -11.73
C LEU A 116 3.78 8.73 -12.69
N VAL A 117 4.90 9.36 -13.01
CA VAL A 117 4.93 10.51 -13.89
C VAL A 117 5.69 10.14 -15.16
N GLY A 118 5.12 10.49 -16.29
CA GLY A 118 5.76 10.28 -17.58
C GLY A 118 5.60 11.49 -18.48
N ILE A 119 6.35 11.50 -19.55
CA ILE A 119 6.29 12.52 -20.58
C ILE A 119 5.89 11.85 -21.89
N LEU A 120 4.84 12.36 -22.53
CA LEU A 120 4.39 11.86 -23.82
C LEU A 120 4.78 12.85 -24.90
N PRO A 121 5.53 12.41 -25.91
CA PRO A 121 5.82 13.25 -27.06
C PRO A 121 4.67 13.20 -28.06
N ARG A 122 4.46 14.31 -28.74
CA ARG A 122 3.54 14.34 -29.87
C ARG A 122 4.27 13.79 -31.09
N GLU A 123 3.70 12.77 -31.65
CA GLU A 123 4.21 12.23 -32.92
C GLU A 123 3.72 13.08 -34.08
N SER A 124 4.60 13.36 -34.99
CA SER A 124 4.25 14.09 -36.22
C SER A 124 3.80 13.17 -37.34
#